data_954eddeec79a17c2479b6b5851d45cba
#
_entry.id   954eddeec79a17c2479b6b5851d45cba
#
_cell.length_a   1.000
_cell.length_b   1.000
_cell.length_c   1.000
_cell.angle_alpha   90.00
_cell.angle_beta   90.00
_cell.angle_gamma   90.00
#
_symmetry.space_group_name_H-M   'P 1'
#
loop_
_entity.id
_entity.type
_entity.pdbx_description
1 polymer ?
#
loop_
_entity_poly.entity_id
_entity_poly.type
_entity_poly.pdbx_seq_one_letter_code
_entity_poly.pdbx_strand_id
1 'polypeptide(L)'
;MYKRQFEGWTNVGAIAGEMKNPGKDLPVAIVGGVSIIMAVYFVINLAYLWVLPAEEMMNIAVPASAVAIAVFGDFGGKIISVGIMISVLGAANGFVLSGSRVCYSLAAEGTLPGSKSLAKLSKTQVPFNAILLVSILGALYAVSGQFNMLTNLAVFSCWIFYTLTFMAVIRLRKTQPDTVRTYKVPLLSLIHI
;
A
#
# COMPACT_ATOMS: atom_id res chain seq x y z
N MET A 1 11.62 12.43 -1.72
CA MET A 1 10.92 11.51 -2.62
C MET A 1 11.02 10.04 -2.19
N TYR A 2 12.15 9.57 -1.71
CA TYR A 2 12.39 8.13 -1.38
C TYR A 2 11.62 7.56 -0.17
N LYS A 3 11.09 8.37 0.73
CA LYS A 3 10.41 7.90 1.97
C LYS A 3 9.07 7.18 1.75
N ARG A 4 8.53 7.19 0.52
CA ARG A 4 7.20 6.65 0.19
C ARG A 4 7.25 5.45 -0.76
N GLN A 5 8.44 5.03 -1.16
CA GLN A 5 8.64 4.05 -2.24
C GLN A 5 8.20 2.64 -1.84
N PHE A 6 8.26 2.29 -0.57
CA PHE A 6 7.98 0.96 -0.05
C PHE A 6 6.71 0.90 0.81
N GLU A 7 5.78 1.83 0.62
CA GLU A 7 4.51 1.84 1.33
C GLU A 7 3.47 0.94 0.64
N GLY A 8 2.54 0.38 1.42
CA GLY A 8 1.39 -0.38 0.89
C GLY A 8 1.49 -1.90 0.97
N TRP A 9 2.62 -2.47 1.35
CA TRP A 9 2.81 -3.94 1.47
C TRP A 9 1.88 -4.58 2.51
N THR A 10 1.41 -3.82 3.51
CA THR A 10 0.47 -4.27 4.54
C THR A 10 -0.95 -4.49 4.02
N ASN A 11 -1.32 -3.88 2.89
CA ASN A 11 -2.67 -4.00 2.32
C ASN A 11 -3.05 -5.43 1.93
N VAL A 12 -2.06 -6.28 1.66
CA VAL A 12 -2.27 -7.71 1.41
C VAL A 12 -2.92 -8.40 2.62
N GLY A 13 -2.65 -7.93 3.84
CA GLY A 13 -3.28 -8.44 5.05
C GLY A 13 -4.81 -8.27 5.06
N ALA A 14 -5.34 -7.19 4.48
CA ALA A 14 -6.77 -6.93 4.43
C ALA A 14 -7.55 -7.93 3.55
N ILE A 15 -6.87 -8.57 2.59
CA ILE A 15 -7.48 -9.59 1.71
C ILE A 15 -7.08 -11.02 2.08
N ALA A 16 -6.40 -11.22 3.21
CA ALA A 16 -5.96 -12.53 3.67
C ALA A 16 -7.12 -13.54 3.83
N GLY A 17 -8.31 -13.06 4.18
CA GLY A 17 -9.52 -13.89 4.28
C GLY A 17 -10.01 -14.50 2.95
N GLU A 18 -9.53 -14.01 1.82
CA GLU A 18 -9.87 -14.52 0.48
C GLU A 18 -8.84 -15.55 -0.04
N MET A 19 -7.73 -15.72 0.68
CA MET A 19 -6.68 -16.66 0.32
C MET A 19 -7.04 -18.09 0.73
N LYS A 20 -6.68 -19.09 -0.10
CA LYS A 20 -6.93 -20.51 0.20
C LYS A 20 -6.15 -20.99 1.43
N ASN A 21 -4.88 -20.60 1.54
CA ASN A 21 -3.99 -20.95 2.66
C ASN A 21 -3.26 -19.71 3.19
N PRO A 22 -3.95 -18.77 3.88
CA PRO A 22 -3.38 -17.49 4.24
C PRO A 22 -2.12 -17.60 5.12
N GLY A 23 -2.04 -18.63 5.97
CA GLY A 23 -0.87 -18.84 6.84
C GLY A 23 0.43 -19.13 6.10
N LYS A 24 0.35 -19.71 4.89
CA LYS A 24 1.50 -20.02 4.04
C LYS A 24 1.67 -19.01 2.92
N ASP A 25 0.57 -18.63 2.28
CA ASP A 25 0.58 -17.83 1.07
C ASP A 25 0.90 -16.34 1.39
N LEU A 26 0.41 -15.83 2.53
CA LEU A 26 0.63 -14.43 2.93
C LEU A 26 2.12 -14.11 3.18
N PRO A 27 2.89 -14.88 3.98
CA PRO A 27 4.31 -14.65 4.14
C PRO A 27 5.09 -14.72 2.82
N VAL A 28 4.77 -15.69 1.97
CA VAL A 28 5.41 -15.87 0.65
C VAL A 28 5.10 -14.67 -0.26
N ALA A 29 3.84 -14.23 -0.31
CA ALA A 29 3.42 -13.09 -1.11
C ALA A 29 4.11 -11.80 -0.64
N ILE A 30 4.19 -11.55 0.67
CA ILE A 30 4.83 -10.34 1.21
C ILE A 30 6.34 -10.37 0.99
N VAL A 31 7.03 -11.42 1.44
CA VAL A 31 8.50 -11.49 1.34
C VAL A 31 8.93 -11.55 -0.12
N GLY A 32 8.31 -12.42 -0.92
CA GLY A 32 8.61 -12.55 -2.35
C GLY A 32 8.30 -11.29 -3.13
N GLY A 33 7.10 -10.72 -2.93
CA GLY A 33 6.68 -9.48 -3.59
C GLY A 33 7.59 -8.31 -3.25
N VAL A 34 7.89 -8.07 -1.97
CA VAL A 34 8.79 -6.99 -1.55
C VAL A 34 10.20 -7.20 -2.12
N SER A 35 10.72 -8.43 -2.11
CA SER A 35 12.05 -8.73 -2.65
C SER A 35 12.13 -8.45 -4.15
N ILE A 36 11.12 -8.85 -4.93
CA ILE A 36 11.04 -8.56 -6.37
C ILE A 36 10.98 -7.04 -6.60
N ILE A 37 10.12 -6.34 -5.87
CA ILE A 37 9.99 -4.88 -5.98
C ILE A 37 11.32 -4.19 -5.65
N MET A 38 12.02 -4.63 -4.59
CA MET A 38 13.34 -4.09 -4.24
C MET A 38 14.36 -4.28 -5.37
N ALA A 39 14.41 -5.47 -5.96
CA ALA A 39 15.31 -5.75 -7.08
C ALA A 39 14.99 -4.86 -8.29
N VAL A 40 13.72 -4.74 -8.67
CA VAL A 40 13.27 -3.87 -9.77
C VAL A 40 13.60 -2.41 -9.48
N TYR A 41 13.33 -1.92 -8.28
CA TYR A 41 13.66 -0.54 -7.93
C TYR A 41 15.17 -0.27 -7.92
N PHE A 42 15.96 -1.22 -7.47
CA PHE A 42 17.41 -1.10 -7.51
C PHE A 42 17.91 -0.94 -8.96
N VAL A 43 17.46 -1.81 -9.87
CA VAL A 43 17.82 -1.74 -11.29
C VAL A 43 17.34 -0.43 -11.94
N ILE A 44 16.10 -0.01 -11.68
CA ILE A 44 15.56 1.24 -12.22
C ILE A 44 16.34 2.45 -11.70
N ASN A 45 16.67 2.50 -10.41
CA ASN A 45 17.44 3.62 -9.86
C ASN A 45 18.86 3.67 -10.43
N LEU A 46 19.50 2.52 -10.64
CA LEU A 46 20.79 2.47 -11.34
C LEU A 46 20.67 3.01 -12.77
N ALA A 47 19.63 2.62 -13.51
CA ALA A 47 19.39 3.10 -14.87
C ALA A 47 19.16 4.63 -14.89
N TYR A 48 18.42 5.17 -13.93
CA TYR A 48 18.20 6.62 -13.83
C TYR A 48 19.51 7.37 -13.57
N LEU A 49 20.34 6.89 -12.63
CA LEU A 49 21.62 7.50 -12.30
C LEU A 49 22.64 7.39 -13.44
N TRP A 50 22.49 6.37 -14.29
CA TRP A 50 23.32 6.21 -15.49
C TRP A 50 23.01 7.25 -16.56
N VAL A 51 21.74 7.64 -16.71
CA VAL A 51 21.25 8.54 -17.76
C VAL A 51 21.32 10.02 -17.32
N LEU A 52 20.94 10.28 -16.05
CA LEU A 52 20.87 11.64 -15.51
C LEU A 52 21.66 11.75 -14.20
N PRO A 53 22.52 12.79 -14.05
CA PRO A 53 23.17 13.08 -12.78
C PRO A 53 22.17 13.31 -11.64
N ALA A 54 22.55 12.91 -10.42
CA ALA A 54 21.68 13.04 -9.24
C ALA A 54 21.24 14.50 -8.97
N GLU A 55 22.09 15.47 -9.28
CA GLU A 55 21.80 16.90 -9.11
C GLU A 55 20.66 17.37 -10.03
N GLU A 56 20.65 16.91 -11.27
CA GLU A 56 19.57 17.24 -12.22
C GLU A 56 18.26 16.58 -11.80
N MET A 57 18.30 15.32 -11.35
CA MET A 57 17.12 14.60 -10.91
C MET A 57 16.42 15.21 -9.69
N MET A 58 17.13 15.93 -8.81
CA MET A 58 16.54 16.57 -7.63
C MET A 58 15.48 17.60 -7.99
N ASN A 59 15.59 18.25 -9.14
CA ASN A 59 14.68 19.29 -9.58
C ASN A 59 13.59 18.79 -10.55
N ILE A 60 13.58 17.49 -10.89
CA ILE A 60 12.62 16.91 -11.83
C ILE A 60 11.46 16.28 -11.03
N ALA A 61 10.22 16.70 -11.35
CA ALA A 61 9.02 16.19 -10.70
C ALA A 61 8.77 14.71 -11.02
N VAL A 62 9.06 14.27 -12.25
CA VAL A 62 8.84 12.90 -12.74
C VAL A 62 10.10 12.38 -13.42
N PRO A 63 11.09 11.85 -12.67
CA PRO A 63 12.35 11.37 -13.22
C PRO A 63 12.19 10.32 -14.31
N ALA A 64 11.23 9.40 -14.18
CA ALA A 64 10.98 8.35 -15.17
C ALA A 64 10.69 8.91 -16.57
N SER A 65 9.88 9.95 -16.67
CA SER A 65 9.55 10.62 -17.94
C SER A 65 10.78 11.32 -18.53
N ALA A 66 11.56 12.00 -17.69
CA ALA A 66 12.75 12.71 -18.12
C ALA A 66 13.82 11.76 -18.68
N VAL A 67 14.07 10.65 -17.99
CA VAL A 67 14.98 9.59 -18.46
C VAL A 67 14.49 8.99 -19.77
N ALA A 68 13.18 8.72 -19.89
CA ALA A 68 12.62 8.17 -21.12
C ALA A 68 12.74 9.14 -22.31
N ILE A 69 12.59 10.45 -22.08
CA ILE A 69 12.82 11.47 -23.11
C ILE A 69 14.29 11.53 -23.50
N ALA A 70 15.20 11.46 -22.55
CA ALA A 70 16.64 11.49 -22.83
C ALA A 70 17.11 10.29 -23.65
N VAL A 71 16.52 9.09 -23.44
CA VAL A 71 16.93 7.85 -24.13
C VAL A 71 16.17 7.63 -25.43
N PHE A 72 14.86 7.88 -25.45
CA PHE A 72 13.96 7.52 -26.55
C PHE A 72 13.28 8.73 -27.21
N GLY A 73 13.64 9.94 -26.81
CA GLY A 73 13.01 11.17 -27.29
C GLY A 73 11.56 11.35 -26.78
N ASP A 74 10.84 12.31 -27.35
CA ASP A 74 9.46 12.67 -26.93
C ASP A 74 8.47 11.51 -26.97
N PHE A 75 8.65 10.60 -27.92
CA PHE A 75 7.80 9.41 -28.03
C PHE A 75 7.94 8.49 -26.81
N GLY A 76 9.18 8.28 -26.34
CA GLY A 76 9.45 7.51 -25.12
C GLY A 76 8.83 8.14 -23.88
N GLY A 77 8.91 9.46 -23.75
CA GLY A 77 8.25 10.20 -22.66
C GLY A 77 6.74 10.00 -22.64
N LYS A 78 6.08 10.00 -23.80
CA LYS A 78 4.62 9.76 -23.92
C LYS A 78 4.25 8.33 -23.51
N ILE A 79 4.98 7.31 -23.97
CA ILE A 79 4.74 5.90 -23.59
C ILE A 79 4.86 5.72 -22.08
N ILE A 80 5.94 6.21 -21.48
CA ILE A 80 6.15 6.10 -20.03
C ILE A 80 5.04 6.83 -19.25
N SER A 81 4.63 8.00 -19.71
CA SER A 81 3.53 8.75 -19.05
C SER A 81 2.21 7.98 -19.09
N VAL A 82 1.87 7.35 -20.20
CA VAL A 82 0.68 6.47 -20.29
C VAL A 82 0.84 5.25 -19.38
N GLY A 83 2.00 4.63 -19.36
CA GLY A 83 2.30 3.52 -18.44
C GLY A 83 2.14 3.90 -16.97
N ILE A 84 2.62 5.08 -16.59
CA ILE A 84 2.43 5.63 -15.24
C ILE A 84 0.94 5.83 -14.94
N MET A 85 0.16 6.40 -15.84
CA MET A 85 -1.28 6.58 -15.66
C MET A 85 -2.00 5.25 -15.43
N ILE A 86 -1.71 4.23 -16.24
CA ILE A 86 -2.29 2.89 -16.09
C ILE A 86 -1.90 2.29 -14.72
N SER A 87 -0.63 2.42 -14.32
CA SER A 87 -0.15 1.94 -13.03
C SER A 87 -0.83 2.63 -11.84
N VAL A 88 -1.00 3.95 -11.91
CA VAL A 88 -1.69 4.73 -10.88
C VAL A 88 -3.16 4.32 -10.77
N LEU A 89 -3.85 4.10 -11.89
CA LEU A 89 -5.24 3.60 -11.89
C LEU A 89 -5.34 2.21 -11.26
N GLY A 90 -4.40 1.31 -11.56
CA GLY A 90 -4.32 -0.01 -10.94
C GLY A 90 -4.11 0.07 -9.43
N ALA A 91 -3.18 0.91 -8.98
CA ALA A 91 -2.94 1.14 -7.56
C ALA A 91 -4.15 1.75 -6.85
N ALA A 92 -4.81 2.75 -7.45
CA ALA A 92 -6.01 3.36 -6.91
C ALA A 92 -7.14 2.33 -6.73
N ASN A 93 -7.35 1.45 -7.71
CA ASN A 93 -8.32 0.35 -7.61
C ASN A 93 -8.00 -0.58 -6.43
N GLY A 94 -6.74 -0.95 -6.24
CA GLY A 94 -6.29 -1.76 -5.10
C GLY A 94 -6.55 -1.09 -3.75
N PHE A 95 -6.30 0.22 -3.63
CA PHE A 95 -6.59 0.98 -2.41
C PHE A 95 -8.09 1.11 -2.14
N VAL A 96 -8.91 1.33 -3.15
CA VAL A 96 -10.38 1.36 -3.00
C VAL A 96 -10.89 0.00 -2.53
N LEU A 97 -10.38 -1.08 -3.11
CA LEU A 97 -10.76 -2.44 -2.72
C LEU A 97 -10.39 -2.73 -1.26
N SER A 98 -9.14 -2.53 -0.86
CA SER A 98 -8.68 -2.79 0.50
C SER A 98 -9.33 -1.85 1.52
N GLY A 99 -9.43 -0.55 1.23
CA GLY A 99 -10.04 0.44 2.10
C GLY A 99 -11.54 0.19 2.33
N SER A 100 -12.26 -0.20 1.30
CA SER A 100 -13.68 -0.55 1.44
C SER A 100 -13.90 -1.81 2.29
N ARG A 101 -12.99 -2.79 2.23
CA ARG A 101 -13.05 -3.99 3.08
C ARG A 101 -12.81 -3.67 4.55
N VAL A 102 -11.84 -2.81 4.86
CA VAL A 102 -11.61 -2.32 6.23
C VAL A 102 -12.82 -1.55 6.72
N CYS A 103 -13.38 -0.63 5.92
CA CYS A 103 -14.57 0.12 6.25
C CYS A 103 -15.78 -0.81 6.53
N TYR A 104 -15.97 -1.82 5.70
CA TYR A 104 -17.00 -2.84 5.88
C TYR A 104 -16.82 -3.62 7.19
N SER A 105 -15.62 -4.10 7.49
CA SER A 105 -15.33 -4.87 8.70
C SER A 105 -15.63 -4.06 9.96
N LEU A 106 -15.17 -2.80 10.02
CA LEU A 106 -15.46 -1.90 11.13
C LEU A 106 -16.96 -1.60 11.27
N ALA A 107 -17.66 -1.47 10.15
CA ALA A 107 -19.10 -1.28 10.16
C ALA A 107 -19.85 -2.55 10.62
N ALA A 108 -19.38 -3.74 10.25
CA ALA A 108 -19.97 -5.00 10.72
C ALA A 108 -19.84 -5.18 12.22
N GLU A 109 -18.76 -4.65 12.83
CA GLU A 109 -18.56 -4.61 14.28
C GLU A 109 -19.34 -3.48 14.98
N GLY A 110 -20.03 -2.63 14.22
CA GLY A 110 -20.84 -1.53 14.79
C GLY A 110 -20.04 -0.32 15.27
N THR A 111 -18.75 -0.24 14.96
CA THR A 111 -17.83 0.82 15.44
C THR A 111 -17.96 2.13 14.68
N LEU A 112 -18.52 2.12 13.47
CA LEU A 112 -18.65 3.30 12.61
C LEU A 112 -20.05 3.93 12.66
N PRO A 113 -20.17 5.26 12.54
CA PRO A 113 -21.45 5.90 12.33
C PRO A 113 -22.05 5.40 10.98
N GLY A 114 -23.34 5.06 10.97
CA GLY A 114 -23.99 4.50 9.79
C GLY A 114 -23.67 3.03 9.50
N SER A 115 -23.17 2.28 10.47
CA SER A 115 -22.79 0.87 10.37
C SER A 115 -23.82 -0.01 9.67
N LYS A 116 -25.11 0.18 9.94
CA LYS A 116 -26.20 -0.59 9.30
C LYS A 116 -26.23 -0.46 7.76
N SER A 117 -25.83 0.71 7.23
CA SER A 117 -25.77 0.94 5.79
C SER A 117 -24.44 0.46 5.20
N LEU A 118 -23.33 0.71 5.89
CA LEU A 118 -21.98 0.39 5.42
C LEU A 118 -21.70 -1.12 5.47
N ALA A 119 -22.30 -1.85 6.43
CA ALA A 119 -22.21 -3.30 6.56
C ALA A 119 -23.11 -4.07 5.58
N LYS A 120 -23.89 -3.35 4.75
CA LYS A 120 -24.79 -4.00 3.80
C LYS A 120 -24.01 -4.49 2.56
N LEU A 121 -24.13 -5.80 2.31
CA LEU A 121 -23.57 -6.42 1.09
C LEU A 121 -24.61 -6.39 -0.04
N SER A 122 -24.13 -6.23 -1.26
CA SER A 122 -24.91 -6.41 -2.48
C SER A 122 -25.24 -7.89 -2.71
N LYS A 123 -26.10 -8.21 -3.68
CA LYS A 123 -26.40 -9.60 -4.11
C LYS A 123 -25.12 -10.36 -4.53
N THR A 124 -24.11 -9.65 -5.00
CA THR A 124 -22.79 -10.18 -5.40
C THR A 124 -21.75 -10.17 -4.27
N GLN A 125 -22.18 -10.05 -3.00
CA GLN A 125 -21.30 -10.00 -1.82
C GLN A 125 -20.29 -8.83 -1.83
N VAL A 126 -20.62 -7.75 -2.53
CA VAL A 126 -19.77 -6.54 -2.64
C VAL A 126 -20.28 -5.48 -1.66
N PRO A 127 -19.44 -4.86 -0.81
CA PRO A 127 -19.81 -3.79 0.11
C PRO A 127 -19.93 -2.44 -0.61
N PHE A 128 -20.96 -2.30 -1.46
CA PHE A 128 -21.14 -1.15 -2.37
C PHE A 128 -21.12 0.20 -1.65
N ASN A 129 -21.80 0.31 -0.50
CA ASN A 129 -21.87 1.56 0.25
C ASN A 129 -20.51 1.96 0.85
N ALA A 130 -19.71 0.98 1.27
CA ALA A 130 -18.35 1.24 1.75
C ALA A 130 -17.42 1.67 0.60
N ILE A 131 -17.54 1.07 -0.58
CA ILE A 131 -16.80 1.48 -1.78
C ILE A 131 -17.17 2.92 -2.14
N LEU A 132 -18.47 3.23 -2.18
CA LEU A 132 -18.95 4.57 -2.52
C LEU A 132 -18.40 5.62 -1.54
N LEU A 133 -18.45 5.35 -0.24
CA LEU A 133 -17.92 6.24 0.79
C LEU A 133 -16.42 6.51 0.59
N VAL A 134 -15.61 5.45 0.44
CA VAL A 134 -14.16 5.57 0.24
C VAL A 134 -13.85 6.32 -1.05
N SER A 135 -14.57 6.03 -2.14
CA SER A 135 -14.37 6.69 -3.43
C SER A 135 -14.73 8.18 -3.39
N ILE A 136 -15.85 8.54 -2.75
CA ILE A 136 -16.25 9.95 -2.58
C ILE A 136 -15.24 10.71 -1.75
N LEU A 137 -14.80 10.16 -0.62
CA LEU A 137 -13.78 10.79 0.21
C LEU A 137 -12.46 10.97 -0.54
N GLY A 138 -12.04 9.94 -1.29
CA GLY A 138 -10.85 10.01 -2.14
C GLY A 138 -10.96 11.10 -3.21
N ALA A 139 -12.11 11.22 -3.88
CA ALA A 139 -12.36 12.26 -4.87
C ALA A 139 -12.34 13.67 -4.25
N LEU A 140 -12.97 13.86 -3.09
CA LEU A 140 -12.94 15.14 -2.36
C LEU A 140 -11.51 15.54 -1.97
N TYR A 141 -10.71 14.58 -1.50
CA TYR A 141 -9.30 14.83 -1.21
C TYR A 141 -8.50 15.16 -2.46
N ALA A 142 -8.74 14.49 -3.58
CA ALA A 142 -8.07 14.80 -4.84
C ALA A 142 -8.36 16.22 -5.33
N VAL A 143 -9.62 16.67 -5.23
CA VAL A 143 -10.04 18.02 -5.63
C VAL A 143 -9.46 19.10 -4.70
N SER A 144 -9.15 18.78 -3.44
CA SER A 144 -8.57 19.75 -2.49
C SER A 144 -7.20 20.28 -2.91
N GLY A 145 -6.50 19.62 -3.82
CA GLY A 145 -5.16 20.01 -4.29
C GLY A 145 -4.04 19.87 -3.25
N GLN A 146 -4.35 19.41 -2.04
CA GLN A 146 -3.42 19.35 -0.90
C GLN A 146 -2.65 18.02 -0.84
N PHE A 147 -2.19 17.53 -1.98
CA PHE A 147 -1.56 16.21 -2.11
C PHE A 147 -0.43 15.95 -1.08
N ASN A 148 0.48 16.89 -0.91
CA ASN A 148 1.62 16.71 0.00
C ASN A 148 1.20 16.63 1.47
N MET A 149 0.26 17.49 1.90
CA MET A 149 -0.27 17.47 3.26
C MET A 149 -1.00 16.17 3.55
N LEU A 150 -1.91 15.75 2.67
CA LEU A 150 -2.70 14.53 2.81
C LEU A 150 -1.80 13.29 2.85
N THR A 151 -0.78 13.25 1.99
CA THR A 151 0.15 12.12 1.98
C THR A 151 0.99 12.07 3.26
N ASN A 152 1.44 13.21 3.78
CA ASN A 152 2.18 13.24 5.05
C ASN A 152 1.32 12.79 6.22
N LEU A 153 0.05 13.21 6.29
CA LEU A 153 -0.90 12.76 7.31
C LEU A 153 -1.18 11.26 7.20
N ALA A 154 -1.38 10.75 5.99
CA ALA A 154 -1.59 9.32 5.77
C ALA A 154 -0.39 8.50 6.23
N VAL A 155 0.83 8.86 5.82
CA VAL A 155 2.06 8.18 6.24
C VAL A 155 2.24 8.25 7.76
N PHE A 156 2.02 9.42 8.37
CA PHE A 156 2.10 9.57 9.82
C PHE A 156 1.11 8.65 10.55
N SER A 157 -0.14 8.59 10.09
CA SER A 157 -1.15 7.70 10.64
C SER A 157 -0.74 6.21 10.50
N CYS A 158 -0.24 5.80 9.34
CA CYS A 158 0.26 4.44 9.13
C CYS A 158 1.37 4.07 10.13
N TRP A 159 2.31 4.96 10.41
CA TRP A 159 3.38 4.71 11.37
C TRP A 159 2.86 4.50 12.80
N ILE A 160 1.82 5.23 13.22
CA ILE A 160 1.16 5.02 14.51
C ILE A 160 0.59 3.59 14.56
N PHE A 161 -0.18 3.19 13.55
CA PHE A 161 -0.79 1.85 13.52
C PHE A 161 0.25 0.73 13.39
N TYR A 162 1.33 0.92 12.66
CA TYR A 162 2.43 -0.05 12.60
C TYR A 162 3.07 -0.25 13.97
N THR A 163 3.35 0.85 14.69
CA THR A 163 3.89 0.78 16.05
C THR A 163 2.95 0.02 16.98
N LEU A 164 1.66 0.32 16.97
CA LEU A 164 0.65 -0.38 17.76
C LEU A 164 0.57 -1.87 17.41
N THR A 165 0.65 -2.21 16.13
CA THR A 165 0.66 -3.59 15.65
C THR A 165 1.87 -4.36 16.16
N PHE A 166 3.07 -3.77 16.09
CA PHE A 166 4.27 -4.40 16.64
C PHE A 166 4.19 -4.58 18.16
N MET A 167 3.68 -3.59 18.88
CA MET A 167 3.43 -3.72 20.33
C MET A 167 2.41 -4.82 20.63
N ALA A 168 1.35 -4.94 19.83
CA ALA A 168 0.36 -6.00 19.97
C ALA A 168 0.98 -7.40 19.76
N VAL A 169 1.87 -7.57 18.78
CA VAL A 169 2.59 -8.84 18.57
C VAL A 169 3.40 -9.24 19.80
N ILE A 170 4.14 -8.29 20.39
CA ILE A 170 4.94 -8.54 21.60
C ILE A 170 4.02 -8.92 22.77
N ARG A 171 2.92 -8.18 22.98
CA ARG A 171 1.95 -8.45 24.03
C ARG A 171 1.28 -9.83 23.88
N LEU A 172 0.80 -10.14 22.67
CA LEU A 172 0.14 -11.43 22.39
C LEU A 172 1.10 -12.62 22.58
N ARG A 173 2.39 -12.46 22.34
CA ARG A 173 3.36 -13.52 22.62
C ARG A 173 3.56 -13.76 24.11
N LYS A 174 3.45 -12.73 24.94
CA LYS A 174 3.53 -12.84 26.40
C LYS A 174 2.25 -13.38 27.00
N THR A 175 1.08 -12.93 26.51
CA THR A 175 -0.23 -13.28 27.10
C THR A 175 -0.80 -14.60 26.57
N GLN A 176 -0.41 -15.03 25.37
CA GLN A 176 -0.89 -16.23 24.70
C GLN A 176 0.28 -17.05 24.12
N PRO A 177 1.17 -17.61 24.96
CA PRO A 177 2.36 -18.33 24.51
C PRO A 177 2.02 -19.61 23.74
N ASP A 178 0.95 -20.31 24.14
CA ASP A 178 0.56 -21.62 23.62
C ASP A 178 -0.27 -21.58 22.32
N THR A 179 -0.59 -20.38 21.84
CA THR A 179 -1.33 -20.24 20.58
C THR A 179 -0.53 -20.78 19.39
N VAL A 180 -1.12 -21.71 18.65
CA VAL A 180 -0.51 -22.25 17.42
C VAL A 180 -0.36 -21.15 16.38
N ARG A 181 0.87 -20.87 16.00
CA ARG A 181 1.20 -19.86 14.98
C ARG A 181 1.67 -20.54 13.71
N THR A 182 1.00 -20.27 12.62
CA THR A 182 1.32 -20.84 11.30
C THR A 182 2.64 -20.30 10.75
N TYR A 183 3.04 -19.08 11.13
CA TYR A 183 4.32 -18.47 10.77
C TYR A 183 5.07 -18.01 12.01
N LYS A 184 6.30 -18.48 12.14
CA LYS A 184 7.24 -18.06 13.20
C LYS A 184 8.30 -17.16 12.56
N VAL A 185 8.34 -15.87 12.97
CA VAL A 185 9.35 -14.92 12.48
C VAL A 185 10.73 -15.41 12.89
N PRO A 186 11.66 -15.68 11.93
CA PRO A 186 13.02 -16.05 12.26
C PRO A 186 13.72 -14.87 12.94
N LEU A 187 14.64 -15.17 13.88
CA LEU A 187 15.45 -14.16 14.59
C LEU A 187 14.66 -13.11 15.39
N LEU A 188 13.43 -13.42 15.81
CA LEU A 188 12.64 -12.49 16.61
C LEU A 188 13.34 -12.06 17.91
N SER A 189 14.24 -12.89 18.43
CA SER A 189 15.08 -12.57 19.60
C SER A 189 16.02 -11.38 19.35
N LEU A 190 16.41 -11.11 18.10
CA LEU A 190 17.25 -9.96 17.73
C LEU A 190 16.47 -8.64 17.65
N ILE A 191 15.13 -8.70 17.57
CA ILE A 191 14.27 -7.51 17.55
C ILE A 191 14.00 -7.02 18.99
N HIS A 192 14.42 -7.77 19.99
CA HIS A 192 14.24 -7.46 21.42
C HIS A 192 15.44 -6.74 22.04
N ILE A 193 16.41 -6.29 21.22
CA ILE A 193 17.52 -5.46 21.70
C ILE A 193 17.16 -3.99 21.57
#